data_735ce7c98a5a7c0b5bc11f5ce9183983
#
_entry.id   735ce7c98a5a7c0b5bc11f5ce9183983
#
_cell.length_a   1.000
_cell.length_b   1.000
_cell.length_c   1.000
_cell.angle_alpha   90.00
_cell.angle_beta   90.00
_cell.angle_gamma   90.00
#
_symmetry.space_group_name_H-M   'P 1'
#
loop_
_entity.id
_entity.type
_entity.pdbx_description
1 polymer ?
#
loop_
_entity_poly.entity_id
_entity_poly.type
_entity_poly.pdbx_seq_one_letter_code
_entity_poly.pdbx_strand_id
1 'polypeptide(L)'
;MINLSLLLFSLLLTSNLFAQSGFITEETTKASFKMGSMESSVYKYFAEDTYYSKINLSFKGKGIARLMSRDLENGTIISFQDSTIINVNHKKNRFTKKLLSQILEEKESESEIESESENQEDGNPEEESFIPIISDSLEIVNGFEAYKVTLQEDDDDNQSVWVTSTARKSIIVKSMQSRIDEFERNWGNFDGNLSEIGIDQDVIIVKALFSGEEGSFEYNLNVYAPTDSLPTMFNIPQNYKKVKKLKMF
;
A
#
# COMPACT_ATOMS: atom_id res chain seq x y z
N MET A 1 9.34 27.69 -47.48
CA MET A 1 8.91 26.29 -47.50
C MET A 1 9.43 25.63 -46.24
N ILE A 2 8.59 25.46 -45.23
CA ILE A 2 8.93 24.75 -44.00
C ILE A 2 9.06 23.29 -44.37
N ASN A 3 10.21 22.70 -44.06
CA ASN A 3 10.56 21.34 -44.46
C ASN A 3 9.59 20.35 -43.75
N LEU A 4 8.63 19.80 -44.51
CA LEU A 4 7.63 18.81 -44.06
C LEU A 4 8.27 17.61 -43.32
N SER A 5 9.51 17.30 -43.69
CA SER A 5 10.33 16.27 -43.05
C SER A 5 10.69 16.58 -41.58
N LEU A 6 10.91 17.87 -41.26
CA LEU A 6 11.21 18.30 -39.87
C LEU A 6 9.96 18.23 -38.98
N LEU A 7 8.81 18.51 -39.57
CA LEU A 7 7.52 18.44 -38.84
C LEU A 7 7.10 16.99 -38.54
N LEU A 8 7.32 16.08 -39.50
CA LEU A 8 7.11 14.64 -39.31
C LEU A 8 8.09 14.04 -38.28
N PHE A 9 9.35 14.51 -38.24
CA PHE A 9 10.33 14.04 -37.27
C PHE A 9 10.02 14.54 -35.85
N SER A 10 9.51 15.78 -35.72
CA SER A 10 9.04 16.27 -34.41
C SER A 10 7.80 15.56 -33.90
N LEU A 11 6.88 15.18 -34.78
CA LEU A 11 5.69 14.39 -34.41
C LEU A 11 6.04 12.96 -33.99
N LEU A 12 7.03 12.35 -34.64
CA LEU A 12 7.53 11.01 -34.27
C LEU A 12 8.30 11.01 -32.93
N LEU A 13 8.98 12.13 -32.61
CA LEU A 13 9.66 12.28 -31.32
C LEU A 13 8.68 12.50 -30.15
N THR A 14 7.55 13.17 -30.42
CA THR A 14 6.52 13.39 -29.39
C THR A 14 5.66 12.15 -29.12
N SER A 15 5.49 11.24 -30.10
CA SER A 15 4.73 10.00 -29.89
C SER A 15 5.46 8.96 -29.02
N ASN A 16 6.78 9.05 -28.87
CA ASN A 16 7.52 8.20 -27.94
C ASN A 16 7.61 8.75 -26.50
N LEU A 17 7.12 9.97 -26.26
CA LEU A 17 7.09 10.59 -24.92
C LEU A 17 5.85 10.18 -24.08
N PHE A 18 4.92 9.45 -24.67
CA PHE A 18 3.79 8.82 -23.98
C PHE A 18 3.96 7.28 -23.86
N ALA A 19 5.18 6.79 -23.68
CA ALA A 19 5.34 5.49 -23.05
C ALA A 19 4.64 5.61 -21.69
N GLN A 20 3.62 4.78 -21.45
CA GLN A 20 2.89 4.75 -20.17
C GLN A 20 3.92 4.58 -19.06
N SER A 21 4.34 5.70 -18.47
CA SER A 21 5.25 5.68 -17.34
C SER A 21 4.42 5.18 -16.17
N GLY A 22 4.74 3.98 -15.72
CA GLY A 22 4.21 3.44 -14.48
C GLY A 22 4.92 4.09 -13.28
N PHE A 23 4.49 3.73 -12.11
CA PHE A 23 5.11 4.13 -10.85
C PHE A 23 5.32 2.91 -9.96
N ILE A 24 6.45 2.82 -9.30
CA ILE A 24 6.74 1.74 -8.37
C ILE A 24 6.93 2.26 -6.95
N THR A 25 6.45 1.48 -5.98
CA THR A 25 6.80 1.65 -4.57
C THR A 25 7.34 0.35 -3.99
N GLU A 26 8.25 0.47 -3.04
CA GLU A 26 8.73 -0.62 -2.21
C GLU A 26 8.65 -0.18 -0.75
N GLU A 27 7.91 -0.93 0.04
CA GLU A 27 7.63 -0.64 1.42
C GLU A 27 8.05 -1.81 2.30
N THR A 28 8.57 -1.54 3.49
CA THR A 28 8.85 -2.58 4.49
C THR A 28 8.21 -2.20 5.81
N THR A 29 7.67 -3.20 6.50
CA THR A 29 7.07 -3.04 7.82
C THR A 29 7.65 -4.08 8.76
N LYS A 30 7.98 -3.65 9.98
CA LYS A 30 8.34 -4.54 11.09
C LYS A 30 7.45 -4.21 12.27
N ALA A 31 6.88 -5.23 12.87
CA ALA A 31 6.13 -5.10 14.11
C ALA A 31 6.62 -6.12 15.11
N SER A 32 6.71 -5.70 16.38
CA SER A 32 7.04 -6.56 17.50
C SER A 32 6.02 -6.35 18.60
N PHE A 33 5.44 -7.41 19.09
CA PHE A 33 4.41 -7.41 20.13
C PHE A 33 4.62 -8.58 21.08
N LYS A 34 3.91 -8.60 22.21
CA LYS A 34 4.07 -9.62 23.27
C LYS A 34 3.99 -11.05 22.73
N MET A 35 3.13 -11.31 21.74
CA MET A 35 2.92 -12.66 21.18
C MET A 35 3.86 -13.02 20.01
N GLY A 36 4.67 -12.10 19.50
CA GLY A 36 5.54 -12.41 18.37
C GLY A 36 6.10 -11.20 17.65
N SER A 37 6.51 -11.43 16.40
CA SER A 37 6.96 -10.38 15.50
C SER A 37 6.45 -10.64 14.08
N MET A 38 6.29 -9.57 13.32
CA MET A 38 5.88 -9.59 11.93
C MET A 38 6.86 -8.74 11.12
N GLU A 39 7.25 -9.26 9.97
CA GLU A 39 7.99 -8.51 8.96
C GLU A 39 7.25 -8.63 7.64
N SER A 40 7.06 -7.52 6.92
CA SER A 40 6.51 -7.54 5.57
C SER A 40 7.33 -6.69 4.61
N SER A 41 7.30 -7.09 3.33
CA SER A 41 7.76 -6.28 2.21
C SER A 41 6.64 -6.22 1.19
N VAL A 42 6.27 -5.01 0.78
CA VAL A 42 5.20 -4.76 -0.18
C VAL A 42 5.80 -4.04 -1.37
N TYR A 43 5.61 -4.62 -2.56
CA TYR A 43 5.98 -4.04 -3.83
C TYR A 43 4.70 -3.68 -4.58
N LYS A 44 4.58 -2.45 -5.06
CA LYS A 44 3.42 -2.00 -5.83
C LYS A 44 3.89 -1.39 -7.15
N TYR A 45 3.10 -1.62 -8.19
CA TYR A 45 3.26 -0.98 -9.48
C TYR A 45 1.92 -0.38 -9.90
N PHE A 46 1.94 0.88 -10.24
CA PHE A 46 0.79 1.67 -10.65
C PHE A 46 0.98 2.06 -12.12
N ALA A 47 -0.02 1.79 -12.93
CA ALA A 47 -0.15 2.29 -14.30
C ALA A 47 -1.57 2.83 -14.50
N GLU A 48 -1.86 3.45 -15.63
CA GLU A 48 -3.14 4.13 -15.88
C GLU A 48 -4.37 3.25 -15.64
N ASP A 49 -4.33 1.99 -16.11
CA ASP A 49 -5.46 1.04 -16.01
C ASP A 49 -5.10 -0.27 -15.30
N THR A 50 -3.92 -0.33 -14.69
CA THR A 50 -3.46 -1.58 -14.08
C THR A 50 -2.69 -1.31 -12.79
N TYR A 51 -3.03 -2.10 -11.78
CA TYR A 51 -2.32 -2.13 -10.52
C TYR A 51 -1.79 -3.53 -10.23
N TYR A 52 -0.59 -3.60 -9.71
CA TYR A 52 0.03 -4.82 -9.23
C TYR A 52 0.53 -4.61 -7.81
N SER A 53 0.29 -5.58 -6.94
CA SER A 53 0.96 -5.66 -5.64
C SER A 53 1.53 -7.05 -5.41
N LYS A 54 2.63 -7.10 -4.67
CA LYS A 54 3.22 -8.33 -4.16
C LYS A 54 3.60 -8.12 -2.72
N ILE A 55 3.11 -8.99 -1.84
CA ILE A 55 3.32 -8.93 -0.41
C ILE A 55 4.07 -10.19 0.03
N ASN A 56 5.21 -10.00 0.64
CA ASN A 56 5.91 -11.02 1.40
C ASN A 56 5.72 -10.72 2.89
N LEU A 57 5.14 -11.62 3.63
CA LEU A 57 4.88 -11.47 5.06
C LEU A 57 5.45 -12.67 5.81
N SER A 58 6.22 -12.39 6.85
CA SER A 58 6.73 -13.40 7.80
C SER A 58 6.20 -13.09 9.20
N PHE A 59 5.49 -14.04 9.79
CA PHE A 59 5.05 -13.97 11.17
C PHE A 59 5.77 -15.02 12.01
N LYS A 60 6.37 -14.60 13.13
CA LYS A 60 7.09 -15.42 14.09
C LYS A 60 6.44 -15.29 15.47
N GLY A 61 5.60 -16.26 15.84
CA GLY A 61 4.95 -16.30 17.14
C GLY A 61 5.89 -16.76 18.26
N LYS A 62 5.63 -16.32 19.48
CA LYS A 62 6.28 -16.75 20.72
C LYS A 62 5.32 -17.59 21.57
N GLY A 63 5.84 -18.52 22.38
CA GLY A 63 5.00 -19.37 23.22
C GLY A 63 3.99 -20.19 22.41
N ILE A 64 2.71 -20.15 22.79
CA ILE A 64 1.62 -20.84 22.09
C ILE A 64 1.42 -20.28 20.67
N ALA A 65 1.64 -18.99 20.47
CA ALA A 65 1.53 -18.35 19.16
C ALA A 65 2.57 -18.83 18.14
N ARG A 66 3.59 -19.60 18.57
CA ARG A 66 4.56 -20.25 17.68
C ARG A 66 3.88 -21.21 16.68
N LEU A 67 2.75 -21.79 17.04
CA LEU A 67 1.96 -22.65 16.15
C LEU A 67 1.34 -21.87 14.97
N MET A 68 1.21 -20.54 15.10
CA MET A 68 0.70 -19.63 14.07
C MET A 68 1.81 -19.06 13.18
N SER A 69 3.09 -19.40 13.47
CA SER A 69 4.22 -18.89 12.68
C SER A 69 4.10 -19.35 11.23
N ARG A 70 4.18 -18.39 10.31
CA ARG A 70 4.04 -18.65 8.87
C ARG A 70 4.63 -17.54 8.04
N ASP A 71 4.95 -17.90 6.81
CA ASP A 71 5.33 -16.96 5.76
C ASP A 71 4.26 -17.01 4.68
N LEU A 72 3.88 -15.86 4.17
CA LEU A 72 2.96 -15.66 3.06
C LEU A 72 3.69 -14.94 1.93
N GLU A 73 3.38 -15.32 0.72
CA GLU A 73 3.85 -14.65 -0.48
C GLU A 73 2.66 -14.57 -1.44
N ASN A 74 2.00 -13.44 -1.42
CA ASN A 74 0.78 -13.21 -2.17
C ASN A 74 0.96 -12.05 -3.15
N GLY A 75 0.17 -12.04 -4.21
CA GLY A 75 0.11 -10.95 -5.16
C GLY A 75 -1.32 -10.65 -5.56
N THR A 76 -1.57 -9.42 -5.94
CA THR A 76 -2.83 -8.95 -6.52
C THR A 76 -2.54 -8.22 -7.83
N ILE A 77 -3.32 -8.49 -8.85
CA ILE A 77 -3.30 -7.78 -10.13
C ILE A 77 -4.71 -7.30 -10.39
N ILE A 78 -4.89 -5.99 -10.55
CA ILE A 78 -6.17 -5.38 -10.92
C ILE A 78 -6.00 -4.78 -12.31
N SER A 79 -6.81 -5.23 -13.27
CA SER A 79 -6.93 -4.63 -14.59
C SER A 79 -8.29 -3.96 -14.69
N PHE A 80 -8.29 -2.65 -14.70
CA PHE A 80 -9.52 -1.87 -14.86
C PHE A 80 -10.00 -1.91 -16.32
N GLN A 81 -9.08 -2.01 -17.28
CA GLN A 81 -9.41 -2.21 -18.68
C GLN A 81 -10.18 -3.51 -18.91
N ASP A 82 -9.74 -4.60 -18.31
CA ASP A 82 -10.40 -5.92 -18.43
C ASP A 82 -11.48 -6.13 -17.37
N SER A 83 -11.68 -5.19 -16.45
CA SER A 83 -12.56 -5.29 -15.28
C SER A 83 -12.31 -6.59 -14.48
N THR A 84 -11.04 -6.94 -14.23
CA THR A 84 -10.67 -8.19 -13.55
C THR A 84 -9.69 -7.98 -12.42
N ILE A 85 -9.81 -8.85 -11.40
CA ILE A 85 -8.84 -9.00 -10.33
C ILE A 85 -8.27 -10.43 -10.34
N ILE A 86 -6.95 -10.53 -10.18
CA ILE A 86 -6.25 -11.80 -10.05
C ILE A 86 -5.53 -11.78 -8.72
N ASN A 87 -5.88 -12.71 -7.84
CA ASN A 87 -5.14 -12.93 -6.60
C ASN A 87 -4.24 -14.15 -6.77
N VAL A 88 -2.98 -14.01 -6.37
CA VAL A 88 -1.93 -15.01 -6.54
C VAL A 88 -1.40 -15.44 -5.17
N ASN A 89 -1.25 -16.75 -4.97
CA ASN A 89 -0.49 -17.31 -3.87
C ASN A 89 0.78 -17.95 -4.45
N HIS A 90 1.89 -17.24 -4.34
CA HIS A 90 3.17 -17.67 -4.92
C HIS A 90 3.72 -18.92 -4.22
N LYS A 91 3.53 -19.04 -2.91
CA LYS A 91 3.99 -20.21 -2.14
C LYS A 91 3.28 -21.52 -2.54
N LYS A 92 2.02 -21.43 -2.98
CA LYS A 92 1.21 -22.58 -3.42
C LYS A 92 1.14 -22.73 -4.94
N ASN A 93 1.75 -21.82 -5.70
CA ASN A 93 1.69 -21.76 -7.17
C ASN A 93 0.24 -21.79 -7.70
N ARG A 94 -0.62 -20.95 -7.12
CA ARG A 94 -2.05 -20.90 -7.44
C ARG A 94 -2.54 -19.48 -7.59
N PHE A 95 -3.55 -19.28 -8.42
CA PHE A 95 -4.22 -18.00 -8.57
C PHE A 95 -5.72 -18.15 -8.77
N THR A 96 -6.46 -17.09 -8.45
CA THR A 96 -7.87 -16.89 -8.83
C THR A 96 -7.96 -15.73 -9.79
N LYS A 97 -8.95 -15.76 -10.69
CA LYS A 97 -9.33 -14.62 -11.52
C LYS A 97 -10.84 -14.43 -11.39
N LYS A 98 -11.28 -13.23 -11.02
CA LYS A 98 -12.67 -12.83 -10.87
C LYS A 98 -12.93 -11.54 -11.64
N LEU A 99 -14.19 -11.23 -11.92
CA LEU A 99 -14.60 -9.91 -12.36
C LEU A 99 -14.62 -8.96 -11.15
N LEU A 100 -14.37 -7.67 -11.39
CA LEU A 100 -14.44 -6.66 -10.33
C LEU A 100 -15.86 -6.55 -9.76
N SER A 101 -16.89 -6.64 -10.60
CA SER A 101 -18.30 -6.67 -10.16
C SER A 101 -18.60 -7.79 -9.15
N GLN A 102 -18.02 -8.97 -9.34
CA GLN A 102 -18.20 -10.08 -8.40
C GLN A 102 -17.60 -9.82 -7.01
N ILE A 103 -16.52 -9.02 -6.95
CA ILE A 103 -15.94 -8.64 -5.67
C ILE A 103 -16.83 -7.64 -4.93
N LEU A 104 -17.42 -6.69 -5.65
CA LEU A 104 -18.34 -5.71 -5.06
C LEU A 104 -19.60 -6.40 -4.53
N GLU A 105 -20.20 -7.30 -5.31
CA GLU A 105 -21.35 -8.10 -4.88
C GLU A 105 -21.05 -8.95 -3.63
N GLU A 106 -19.82 -9.55 -3.56
CA GLU A 106 -19.38 -10.31 -2.40
C GLU A 106 -19.24 -9.41 -1.15
N LYS A 107 -18.71 -8.19 -1.30
CA LYS A 107 -18.58 -7.23 -0.18
C LYS A 107 -19.94 -6.73 0.31
N GLU A 108 -20.84 -6.38 -0.59
CA GLU A 108 -22.21 -5.97 -0.23
C GLU A 108 -22.93 -7.05 0.58
N SER A 109 -22.83 -8.32 0.14
CA SER A 109 -23.43 -9.44 0.84
C SER A 109 -22.81 -9.73 2.21
N GLU A 110 -21.50 -9.47 2.39
CA GLU A 110 -20.81 -9.60 3.68
C GLU A 110 -21.25 -8.48 4.65
N SER A 111 -21.40 -7.24 4.16
CA SER A 111 -21.82 -6.10 4.99
C SER A 111 -23.26 -6.20 5.50
N GLU A 112 -24.16 -6.78 4.71
CA GLU A 112 -25.56 -7.03 5.14
C GLU A 112 -25.62 -8.03 6.32
N ILE A 113 -24.75 -9.03 6.34
CA ILE A 113 -24.69 -10.04 7.41
C ILE A 113 -24.09 -9.44 8.70
N GLU A 114 -23.09 -8.56 8.59
CA GLU A 114 -22.47 -7.92 9.75
C GLU A 114 -23.40 -6.90 10.42
N SER A 115 -24.22 -6.18 9.63
CA SER A 115 -25.18 -5.19 10.17
C SER A 115 -26.32 -5.79 11.01
N GLU A 116 -26.63 -7.08 10.85
CA GLU A 116 -27.64 -7.77 11.67
C GLU A 116 -27.09 -8.23 13.05
N SER A 117 -25.78 -8.20 13.27
CA SER A 117 -25.15 -8.74 14.48
C SER A 117 -24.60 -7.71 15.46
N GLU A 118 -24.54 -6.45 15.10
CA GLU A 118 -24.05 -5.38 15.98
C GLU A 118 -25.19 -4.54 16.58
N ASN A 119 -25.63 -4.94 17.78
CA ASN A 119 -26.19 -3.99 18.73
C ASN A 119 -25.01 -3.17 19.27
N GLN A 120 -24.79 -2.01 18.67
CA GLN A 120 -23.75 -1.05 19.08
C GLN A 120 -24.05 -0.55 20.49
N GLU A 121 -23.15 -0.82 21.42
CA GLU A 121 -22.97 0.05 22.57
C GLU A 121 -22.42 1.39 22.03
N ASP A 122 -23.23 2.43 22.11
CA ASP A 122 -22.86 3.83 21.86
C ASP A 122 -21.85 4.30 22.90
N GLY A 123 -20.60 3.91 22.72
CA GLY A 123 -19.45 4.55 23.33
C GLY A 123 -18.93 5.56 22.32
N ASN A 124 -19.30 6.83 22.49
CA ASN A 124 -18.68 7.94 21.78
C ASN A 124 -17.19 7.97 22.20
N PRO A 125 -16.22 7.57 21.34
CA PRO A 125 -14.83 7.74 21.70
C PRO A 125 -14.59 9.24 21.80
N GLU A 126 -14.13 9.70 22.95
CA GLU A 126 -13.62 11.07 23.11
C GLU A 126 -12.57 11.25 22.02
N GLU A 127 -12.76 12.21 21.11
CA GLU A 127 -11.79 12.58 20.09
C GLU A 127 -10.54 13.09 20.80
N GLU A 128 -9.56 12.22 21.00
CA GLU A 128 -8.25 12.60 21.50
C GLU A 128 -7.57 13.49 20.46
N SER A 129 -7.46 14.77 20.75
CA SER A 129 -6.84 15.74 19.86
C SER A 129 -5.33 15.68 20.01
N PHE A 130 -4.66 15.03 19.07
CA PHE A 130 -3.20 15.01 18.98
C PHE A 130 -2.66 16.38 18.54
N ILE A 131 -1.62 16.87 19.21
CA ILE A 131 -0.90 18.06 18.77
C ILE A 131 0.42 17.61 18.12
N PRO A 132 0.51 17.67 16.77
CA PRO A 132 1.73 17.29 16.08
C PRO A 132 2.85 18.31 16.31
N ILE A 133 4.03 17.84 16.67
CA ILE A 133 5.24 18.65 16.75
C ILE A 133 6.06 18.38 15.49
N ILE A 134 6.14 19.38 14.60
CA ILE A 134 6.93 19.30 13.38
C ILE A 134 8.35 19.81 13.68
N SER A 135 9.36 19.00 13.34
CA SER A 135 10.76 19.40 13.45
C SER A 135 11.11 20.52 12.48
N ASP A 136 11.86 21.52 12.93
CA ASP A 136 12.39 22.59 12.07
C ASP A 136 13.55 22.12 11.18
N SER A 137 14.08 20.92 11.41
CA SER A 137 15.22 20.37 10.68
C SER A 137 14.80 19.29 9.69
N LEU A 138 15.40 19.34 8.48
CA LEU A 138 15.29 18.28 7.48
C LEU A 138 16.27 17.16 7.79
N GLU A 139 15.82 15.93 7.60
CA GLU A 139 16.63 14.71 7.68
C GLU A 139 16.58 13.98 6.34
N ILE A 140 17.65 13.23 6.01
CA ILE A 140 17.63 12.32 4.88
C ILE A 140 17.20 10.93 5.39
N VAL A 141 16.02 10.50 5.02
CA VAL A 141 15.43 9.22 5.41
C VAL A 141 15.13 8.40 4.17
N ASN A 142 15.74 7.22 4.05
CA ASN A 142 15.59 6.34 2.88
C ASN A 142 15.87 7.03 1.52
N GLY A 143 16.73 8.07 1.51
CA GLY A 143 17.06 8.87 0.32
C GLY A 143 16.10 10.04 0.05
N PHE A 144 15.13 10.28 0.92
CA PHE A 144 14.20 11.41 0.83
C PHE A 144 14.53 12.49 1.86
N GLU A 145 14.42 13.75 1.45
CA GLU A 145 14.40 14.87 2.40
C GLU A 145 13.05 14.89 3.11
N ALA A 146 13.05 14.78 4.42
CA ALA A 146 11.85 14.64 5.22
C ALA A 146 11.91 15.45 6.53
N TYR A 147 10.76 15.91 6.99
CA TYR A 147 10.56 16.44 8.33
C TYR A 147 10.09 15.31 9.25
N LYS A 148 10.59 15.31 10.49
CA LYS A 148 10.04 14.46 11.53
C LYS A 148 8.82 15.17 12.14
N VAL A 149 7.73 14.43 12.23
CA VAL A 149 6.52 14.80 12.97
C VAL A 149 6.42 13.86 14.16
N THR A 150 6.42 14.41 15.36
CA THR A 150 6.21 13.64 16.60
C THR A 150 4.78 13.84 17.03
N LEU A 151 4.05 12.76 17.21
CA LEU A 151 2.72 12.76 17.80
C LEU A 151 2.92 12.50 19.29
N GLN A 152 2.59 13.48 20.12
CA GLN A 152 2.77 13.36 21.55
C GLN A 152 1.45 12.87 22.14
N GLU A 153 1.45 11.64 22.60
CA GLU A 153 0.46 11.06 23.48
C GLU A 153 1.01 11.06 24.92
N ASP A 154 0.15 10.90 25.92
CA ASP A 154 0.54 10.93 27.33
C ASP A 154 1.63 9.90 27.66
N ASP A 155 2.68 10.39 28.23
CA ASP A 155 3.83 9.87 28.99
C ASP A 155 4.67 8.68 28.48
N ASP A 156 4.18 7.67 27.75
CA ASP A 156 4.97 6.47 27.42
C ASP A 156 4.98 6.05 25.94
N ASP A 157 4.09 6.56 25.10
CA ASP A 157 4.00 6.17 23.69
C ASP A 157 4.75 7.15 22.78
N ASN A 158 5.81 6.68 22.15
CA ASN A 158 6.58 7.46 21.18
C ASN A 158 6.10 7.19 19.76
N GLN A 159 5.39 8.14 19.18
CA GLN A 159 4.93 8.08 17.80
C GLN A 159 5.67 9.12 16.97
N SER A 160 6.32 8.69 15.91
CA SER A 160 7.05 9.57 15.01
C SER A 160 6.84 9.17 13.57
N VAL A 161 6.55 10.15 12.73
CA VAL A 161 6.35 10.00 11.30
C VAL A 161 7.28 10.93 10.55
N TRP A 162 7.93 10.47 9.49
CA TRP A 162 8.74 11.29 8.61
C TRP A 162 8.01 11.50 7.30
N VAL A 163 7.75 12.76 6.97
CA VAL A 163 7.03 13.18 5.78
C VAL A 163 7.95 13.96 4.85
N THR A 164 7.82 13.74 3.54
CA THR A 164 8.67 14.44 2.56
C THR A 164 8.42 15.95 2.59
N SER A 165 9.51 16.73 2.44
CA SER A 165 9.44 18.19 2.38
C SER A 165 8.90 18.71 1.04
N THR A 166 9.32 18.12 -0.05
CA THR A 166 9.07 18.61 -1.42
C THR A 166 8.35 17.60 -2.32
N ALA A 167 8.61 16.30 -2.15
CA ALA A 167 7.96 15.27 -2.95
C ALA A 167 6.48 15.15 -2.61
N ARG A 168 5.66 14.95 -3.63
CA ARG A 168 4.21 14.76 -3.53
C ARG A 168 3.82 13.45 -4.19
N LYS A 169 2.70 12.87 -3.76
CA LYS A 169 2.15 11.68 -4.41
C LYS A 169 1.95 11.95 -5.90
N SER A 170 2.42 11.05 -6.75
CA SER A 170 2.24 11.20 -8.19
C SER A 170 0.76 11.11 -8.56
N ILE A 171 0.37 11.79 -9.65
CA ILE A 171 -1.02 11.76 -10.13
C ILE A 171 -1.47 10.33 -10.43
N ILE A 172 -0.59 9.50 -10.99
CA ILE A 172 -0.87 8.09 -11.28
C ILE A 172 -1.18 7.33 -9.98
N VAL A 173 -0.36 7.51 -8.95
CA VAL A 173 -0.56 6.85 -7.65
C VAL A 173 -1.89 7.31 -7.03
N LYS A 174 -2.17 8.62 -6.98
CA LYS A 174 -3.41 9.15 -6.41
C LYS A 174 -4.66 8.63 -7.12
N SER A 175 -4.71 8.75 -8.46
CA SER A 175 -5.86 8.31 -9.23
C SER A 175 -6.09 6.80 -9.14
N MET A 176 -5.01 6.03 -9.04
CA MET A 176 -5.11 4.59 -8.91
C MET A 176 -5.50 4.19 -7.49
N GLN A 177 -4.98 4.85 -6.45
CA GLN A 177 -5.28 4.56 -5.06
C GLN A 177 -6.78 4.64 -4.77
N SER A 178 -7.45 5.72 -5.18
CA SER A 178 -8.90 5.86 -5.00
C SER A 178 -9.73 4.76 -5.68
N ARG A 179 -9.23 4.21 -6.79
CA ARG A 179 -9.88 3.09 -7.50
C ARG A 179 -9.62 1.74 -6.83
N ILE A 180 -8.45 1.58 -6.21
CA ILE A 180 -8.05 0.33 -5.55
C ILE A 180 -8.76 0.14 -4.22
N ASP A 181 -8.99 1.23 -3.48
CA ASP A 181 -9.60 1.21 -2.14
C ASP A 181 -10.97 0.53 -2.12
N GLU A 182 -11.68 0.51 -3.25
CA GLU A 182 -12.92 -0.24 -3.41
C GLU A 182 -12.72 -1.77 -3.39
N PHE A 183 -11.54 -2.27 -3.82
CA PHE A 183 -11.28 -3.70 -4.06
C PHE A 183 -10.29 -4.34 -3.09
N GLU A 184 -9.32 -3.58 -2.60
CA GLU A 184 -8.38 -4.07 -1.58
C GLU A 184 -8.98 -3.90 -0.18
N ARG A 185 -8.89 -4.93 0.64
CA ARG A 185 -9.06 -4.75 2.09
C ARG A 185 -7.83 -3.98 2.55
N ASN A 186 -8.05 -2.84 3.20
CA ASN A 186 -7.00 -2.00 3.76
C ASN A 186 -6.17 -2.76 4.80
N TRP A 187 -5.17 -3.52 4.33
CA TRP A 187 -4.13 -4.06 5.17
C TRP A 187 -3.05 -2.99 5.31
N GLY A 188 -3.28 -2.06 6.23
CA GLY A 188 -2.27 -1.10 6.63
C GLY A 188 -1.96 -0.01 5.58
N ASN A 189 -2.97 0.60 4.98
CA ASN A 189 -2.79 1.94 4.47
C ASN A 189 -2.48 2.82 5.68
N PHE A 190 -1.18 3.06 5.87
CA PHE A 190 -0.64 3.94 6.91
C PHE A 190 -0.98 5.42 6.63
N ASP A 191 -1.67 5.69 5.54
CA ASP A 191 -2.28 6.98 5.22
C ASP A 191 -3.45 7.33 6.16
N GLY A 192 -3.42 6.78 7.39
CA GLY A 192 -4.36 7.18 8.45
C GLY A 192 -4.58 8.68 8.38
N ASN A 193 -5.68 9.19 8.82
CA ASN A 193 -6.14 10.57 8.69
C ASN A 193 -5.06 11.62 9.00
N LEU A 194 -4.02 11.70 8.13
CA LEU A 194 -2.95 12.70 8.22
C LEU A 194 -3.52 14.11 8.29
N SER A 195 -4.70 14.32 7.68
CA SER A 195 -5.41 15.60 7.76
C SER A 195 -5.90 15.91 9.18
N GLU A 196 -6.25 14.92 9.99
CA GLU A 196 -6.67 15.12 11.39
C GLU A 196 -5.53 15.65 12.25
N ILE A 197 -4.30 15.31 11.89
CA ILE A 197 -3.08 15.82 12.52
C ILE A 197 -2.47 17.01 11.77
N GLY A 198 -3.23 17.67 10.86
CA GLY A 198 -2.78 18.87 10.16
C GLY A 198 -1.71 18.62 9.07
N ILE A 199 -1.47 17.39 8.66
CA ILE A 199 -0.54 17.03 7.59
C ILE A 199 -1.29 16.93 6.27
N ASP A 200 -0.75 17.55 5.21
CA ASP A 200 -1.28 17.47 3.85
C ASP A 200 -1.33 16.01 3.37
N GLN A 201 -2.50 15.52 2.97
CA GLN A 201 -2.70 14.16 2.46
C GLN A 201 -1.88 13.82 1.21
N ASP A 202 -1.39 14.85 0.51
CA ASP A 202 -0.58 14.68 -0.69
C ASP A 202 0.91 14.43 -0.42
N VAL A 203 1.36 14.57 0.82
CA VAL A 203 2.74 14.25 1.20
C VAL A 203 2.98 12.74 1.20
N ILE A 204 4.24 12.36 1.09
CA ILE A 204 4.67 10.97 1.14
C ILE A 204 5.25 10.69 2.51
N ILE A 205 4.71 9.68 3.20
CA ILE A 205 5.31 9.15 4.43
C ILE A 205 6.47 8.25 4.03
N VAL A 206 7.68 8.57 4.48
CA VAL A 206 8.88 7.79 4.16
C VAL A 206 9.30 6.86 5.29
N LYS A 207 8.89 7.17 6.51
CA LYS A 207 9.12 6.33 7.68
C LYS A 207 8.08 6.61 8.75
N ALA A 208 7.72 5.59 9.52
CA ALA A 208 6.96 5.75 10.74
C ALA A 208 7.51 4.81 11.82
N LEU A 209 7.53 5.29 13.05
CA LEU A 209 7.92 4.53 14.23
C LEU A 209 6.86 4.73 15.31
N PHE A 210 6.37 3.62 15.83
CA PHE A 210 5.48 3.59 16.98
C PHE A 210 6.08 2.63 18.00
N SER A 211 6.13 3.03 19.24
CA SER A 211 6.56 2.17 20.34
C SER A 211 5.78 2.49 21.59
N GLY A 212 5.29 1.46 22.24
CA GLY A 212 4.54 1.53 23.49
C GLY A 212 4.64 0.21 24.24
N GLU A 213 3.91 0.09 25.35
CA GLU A 213 3.91 -1.10 26.19
C GLU A 213 3.49 -2.38 25.47
N GLU A 214 2.61 -2.28 24.47
CA GLU A 214 2.09 -3.42 23.70
C GLU A 214 3.06 -3.92 22.64
N GLY A 215 4.02 -3.07 22.21
CA GLY A 215 5.02 -3.44 21.21
C GLY A 215 5.59 -2.27 20.44
N SER A 216 6.13 -2.58 19.26
CA SER A 216 6.69 -1.58 18.36
C SER A 216 6.29 -1.85 16.91
N PHE A 217 6.20 -0.79 16.15
CA PHE A 217 5.92 -0.81 14.72
C PHE A 217 6.90 0.11 13.99
N GLU A 218 7.46 -0.36 12.91
CA GLU A 218 8.33 0.41 12.02
C GLU A 218 7.87 0.22 10.58
N TYR A 219 7.60 1.32 9.90
CA TYR A 219 7.33 1.40 8.47
C TYR A 219 8.45 2.15 7.77
N ASN A 220 8.87 1.70 6.60
CA ASN A 220 9.83 2.38 5.74
C ASN A 220 9.36 2.30 4.27
N LEU A 221 9.35 3.44 3.59
CA LEU A 221 9.26 3.54 2.15
C LEU A 221 10.68 3.53 1.58
N ASN A 222 11.05 2.47 0.87
CA ASN A 222 12.40 2.29 0.34
C ASN A 222 12.52 2.82 -1.09
N VAL A 223 11.46 2.69 -1.89
CA VAL A 223 11.41 3.16 -3.27
C VAL A 223 10.10 3.88 -3.53
N TYR A 224 10.17 5.02 -4.20
CA TYR A 224 9.04 5.76 -4.75
C TYR A 224 9.52 6.44 -6.03
N ALA A 225 9.31 5.78 -7.19
CA ALA A 225 9.93 6.21 -8.44
C ALA A 225 9.06 5.89 -9.68
N PRO A 226 9.14 6.74 -10.73
CA PRO A 226 8.60 6.40 -12.03
C PRO A 226 9.36 5.22 -12.65
N THR A 227 8.68 4.45 -13.50
CA THR A 227 9.28 3.36 -14.26
C THR A 227 8.61 3.21 -15.62
N ASP A 228 9.38 2.85 -16.63
CA ASP A 228 8.90 2.69 -18.00
C ASP A 228 8.43 1.27 -18.30
N SER A 229 8.57 0.35 -17.36
CA SER A 229 8.22 -1.06 -17.58
C SER A 229 7.70 -1.75 -16.33
N LEU A 230 6.79 -2.71 -16.53
CA LEU A 230 6.32 -3.60 -15.49
C LEU A 230 7.48 -4.48 -14.99
N PRO A 231 7.82 -4.45 -13.69
CA PRO A 231 8.84 -5.32 -13.14
C PRO A 231 8.45 -6.82 -13.27
N THR A 232 9.43 -7.65 -13.61
CA THR A 232 9.22 -9.08 -13.88
C THR A 232 8.65 -9.86 -12.69
N MET A 233 8.84 -9.36 -11.46
CA MET A 233 8.31 -9.97 -10.24
C MET A 233 6.78 -10.05 -10.20
N PHE A 234 6.08 -9.26 -11.01
CA PHE A 234 4.62 -9.25 -11.10
C PHE A 234 4.07 -10.23 -12.15
N ASN A 235 4.92 -10.88 -12.93
CA ASN A 235 4.48 -11.88 -13.88
C ASN A 235 3.98 -13.13 -13.15
N ILE A 236 2.83 -13.66 -13.59
CA ILE A 236 2.33 -14.96 -13.12
C ILE A 236 3.05 -16.06 -13.89
N PRO A 237 3.83 -16.92 -13.23
CA PRO A 237 4.49 -18.03 -13.93
C PRO A 237 3.49 -19.00 -14.58
N GLN A 238 3.83 -19.50 -15.77
CA GLN A 238 2.95 -20.38 -16.57
C GLN A 238 2.56 -21.69 -15.87
N ASN A 239 3.34 -22.14 -14.89
CA ASN A 239 3.10 -23.35 -14.12
C ASN A 239 2.09 -23.17 -12.99
N TYR A 240 1.57 -21.96 -12.76
CA TYR A 240 0.58 -21.71 -11.71
C TYR A 240 -0.79 -22.23 -12.11
N LYS A 241 -1.50 -22.82 -11.13
CA LYS A 241 -2.83 -23.40 -11.36
C LYS A 241 -3.94 -22.41 -11.00
N LYS A 242 -4.86 -22.19 -11.94
CA LYS A 242 -6.10 -21.45 -11.66
C LYS A 242 -7.00 -22.29 -10.74
N VAL A 243 -7.50 -21.67 -9.66
CA VAL A 243 -8.44 -22.28 -8.71
C VAL A 243 -9.65 -21.38 -8.51
N LYS A 244 -10.77 -21.96 -8.04
CA LYS A 244 -12.01 -21.19 -7.77
C LYS A 244 -11.88 -20.30 -6.54
N LYS A 245 -11.17 -20.76 -5.50
CA LYS A 245 -10.97 -20.04 -4.24
C LYS A 245 -9.53 -20.23 -3.75
N LEU A 246 -8.86 -19.16 -3.39
CA LEU A 246 -7.59 -19.22 -2.68
C LEU A 246 -7.88 -19.30 -1.17
N LYS A 247 -7.22 -20.26 -0.51
CA LYS A 247 -7.06 -20.18 0.94
C LYS A 247 -5.89 -19.24 1.19
N MET A 248 -6.18 -18.01 1.61
CA MET A 248 -5.16 -17.00 1.90
C MET A 248 -4.46 -17.27 3.24
N PHE A 249 -5.05 -18.13 4.07
CA PHE A 249 -4.55 -18.51 5.41
C PHE A 249 -4.42 -20.02 5.54
#